data_bec4498e51d0b673e5113ff71c35c9ba
#
_entry.id   bec4498e51d0b673e5113ff71c35c9ba
#
_cell.length_a   1.000
_cell.length_b   1.000
_cell.length_c   1.000
_cell.angle_alpha   90.00
_cell.angle_beta   90.00
_cell.angle_gamma   90.00
#
_symmetry.space_group_name_H-M   'P 1'
#
loop_
_entity.id
_entity.type
_entity.pdbx_description
1 polymer ?
#
loop_
_entity_poly.entity_id
_entity_poly.type
_entity_poly.pdbx_seq_one_letter_code
_entity_poly.pdbx_strand_id
1 'polypeptide(L)'
;PEILRSVLEPLLTIIVMIPLAYCVLGPIGSFLGTYLSTFVLWLYNTLGFIGVAAFAAVMPFVIMTGMHGAFVPYLMQMLTVDPLYEPIFFPALIISNIDQGIAALAVALKTKDANLKSTGFSTAVTAVVAGVTEPAMYAINLKYKTPMYGAMIGSAIGGCVAGLLKTAIYAFAGASSVIALPLFVSADKPNNLLFMVISVLVGAVATFAATWVLYKPEAANK
;
A
#
# COMPACT_ATOMS: atom_id res chain seq x y z
N PRO A 1 35.04 -20.58 16.11
CA PRO A 1 34.87 -19.35 16.89
C PRO A 1 33.64 -18.60 16.39
N GLU A 2 32.81 -18.06 17.28
CA GLU A 2 31.56 -17.37 16.93
C GLU A 2 31.80 -16.16 16.02
N ILE A 3 32.93 -15.50 16.16
CA ILE A 3 33.34 -14.36 15.31
C ILE A 3 33.49 -14.78 13.84
N LEU A 4 34.07 -15.95 13.58
CA LEU A 4 34.19 -16.49 12.20
C LEU A 4 32.80 -16.80 11.61
N ARG A 5 31.89 -17.33 12.42
CA ARG A 5 30.54 -17.68 11.99
C ARG A 5 29.74 -16.41 11.64
N SER A 6 29.82 -15.35 12.44
CA SER A 6 29.10 -14.10 12.21
C SER A 6 29.55 -13.35 10.94
N VAL A 7 30.76 -13.61 10.44
CA VAL A 7 31.26 -13.04 9.17
C VAL A 7 31.04 -13.98 7.99
N LEU A 8 31.36 -15.27 8.19
CA LEU A 8 31.30 -16.25 7.09
C LEU A 8 29.85 -16.57 6.66
N GLU A 9 28.91 -16.63 7.60
CA GLU A 9 27.52 -16.97 7.32
C GLU A 9 26.84 -15.93 6.41
N PRO A 10 26.89 -14.61 6.68
CA PRO A 10 26.41 -13.60 5.74
C PRO A 10 27.18 -13.59 4.41
N LEU A 11 28.50 -13.74 4.44
CA LEU A 11 29.33 -13.74 3.23
C LEU A 11 28.97 -14.89 2.29
N LEU A 12 28.88 -16.11 2.80
CA LEU A 12 28.50 -17.30 2.02
C LEU A 12 27.06 -17.16 1.50
N THR A 13 26.16 -16.63 2.33
CA THR A 13 24.78 -16.36 1.91
C THR A 13 24.75 -15.42 0.72
N ILE A 14 25.49 -14.31 0.77
CA ILE A 14 25.56 -13.34 -0.32
C ILE A 14 26.16 -13.96 -1.59
N ILE A 15 27.26 -14.70 -1.45
CA ILE A 15 27.93 -15.37 -2.58
C ILE A 15 27.00 -16.34 -3.32
N VAL A 16 26.15 -17.07 -2.58
CA VAL A 16 25.19 -18.00 -3.17
C VAL A 16 23.94 -17.26 -3.69
N MET A 17 23.44 -16.29 -2.91
CA MET A 17 22.19 -15.63 -3.23
C MET A 17 22.30 -14.65 -4.40
N ILE A 18 23.44 -13.99 -4.61
CA ILE A 18 23.61 -13.07 -5.75
C ILE A 18 23.44 -13.80 -7.09
N PRO A 19 24.20 -14.88 -7.41
CA PRO A 19 23.98 -15.62 -8.65
C PRO A 19 22.57 -16.20 -8.77
N LEU A 20 22.03 -16.74 -7.67
CA LEU A 20 20.67 -17.28 -7.65
C LEU A 20 19.63 -16.19 -7.96
N ALA A 21 19.76 -15.03 -7.34
CA ALA A 21 18.87 -13.91 -7.56
C ALA A 21 18.93 -13.38 -8.99
N TYR A 22 20.14 -13.16 -9.54
CA TYR A 22 20.29 -12.59 -10.88
C TYR A 22 20.05 -13.61 -12.02
N CYS A 23 20.49 -14.84 -11.85
CA CYS A 23 20.44 -15.84 -12.94
C CYS A 23 19.14 -16.65 -12.97
N VAL A 24 18.47 -16.80 -11.82
CA VAL A 24 17.27 -17.65 -11.70
C VAL A 24 16.04 -16.82 -11.31
N LEU A 25 16.08 -16.18 -10.13
CA LEU A 25 14.89 -15.48 -9.60
C LEU A 25 14.58 -14.22 -10.41
N GLY A 26 15.59 -13.49 -10.88
CA GLY A 26 15.40 -12.28 -11.70
C GLY A 26 14.68 -12.55 -13.02
N PRO A 27 15.15 -13.47 -13.86
CA PRO A 27 14.45 -13.84 -15.10
C PRO A 27 13.03 -14.37 -14.87
N ILE A 28 12.83 -15.22 -13.85
CA ILE A 28 11.49 -15.70 -13.49
C ILE A 28 10.59 -14.55 -13.03
N GLY A 29 11.10 -13.67 -12.17
CA GLY A 29 10.37 -12.51 -11.69
C GLY A 29 10.03 -11.53 -12.83
N SER A 30 10.95 -11.30 -13.76
CA SER A 30 10.72 -10.45 -14.94
C SER A 30 9.66 -11.05 -15.87
N PHE A 31 9.72 -12.35 -16.11
CA PHE A 31 8.71 -13.05 -16.90
C PHE A 31 7.31 -12.94 -16.27
N LEU A 32 7.17 -13.26 -14.99
CA LEU A 32 5.91 -13.12 -14.27
C LEU A 32 5.46 -11.66 -14.18
N GLY A 33 6.40 -10.73 -14.00
CA GLY A 33 6.14 -9.30 -13.98
C GLY A 33 5.51 -8.78 -15.27
N THR A 34 5.86 -9.33 -16.42
CA THR A 34 5.25 -8.96 -17.72
C THR A 34 3.76 -9.32 -17.77
N TYR A 35 3.37 -10.49 -17.29
CA TYR A 35 1.95 -10.87 -17.22
C TYR A 35 1.20 -10.01 -16.20
N LEU A 36 1.81 -9.71 -15.07
CA LEU A 36 1.26 -8.84 -14.06
C LEU A 36 1.04 -7.43 -14.62
N SER A 37 2.03 -6.88 -15.34
CA SER A 37 1.93 -5.59 -16.02
C SER A 37 0.79 -5.56 -17.03
N THR A 38 0.68 -6.60 -17.85
CA THR A 38 -0.39 -6.73 -18.83
C THR A 38 -1.76 -6.78 -18.15
N PHE A 39 -1.90 -7.51 -17.06
CA PHE A 39 -3.14 -7.58 -16.29
C PHE A 39 -3.53 -6.23 -15.67
N VAL A 40 -2.58 -5.53 -15.06
CA VAL A 40 -2.83 -4.22 -14.42
C VAL A 40 -3.22 -3.19 -15.47
N LEU A 41 -2.51 -3.15 -16.60
CA LEU A 41 -2.83 -2.24 -17.71
C LEU A 41 -4.19 -2.59 -18.35
N TRP A 42 -4.48 -3.87 -18.53
CA TRP A 42 -5.81 -4.30 -19.00
C TRP A 42 -6.91 -3.84 -18.04
N LEU A 43 -6.72 -4.01 -16.74
CA LEU A 43 -7.66 -3.55 -15.71
C LEU A 43 -7.91 -2.04 -15.82
N TYR A 44 -6.83 -1.25 -15.94
CA TYR A 44 -6.91 0.20 -16.09
C TYR A 44 -7.59 0.62 -17.38
N ASN A 45 -7.21 0.02 -18.52
CA ASN A 45 -7.72 0.39 -19.84
C ASN A 45 -9.18 -0.03 -20.05
N THR A 46 -9.60 -1.15 -19.43
CA THR A 46 -10.95 -1.71 -19.60
C THR A 46 -11.94 -1.13 -18.61
N LEU A 47 -11.56 -1.04 -17.33
CA LEU A 47 -12.45 -0.61 -16.24
C LEU A 47 -12.23 0.84 -15.81
N GLY A 48 -11.14 1.48 -16.26
CA GLY A 48 -10.83 2.87 -15.92
C GLY A 48 -10.77 3.08 -14.40
N PHE A 49 -11.51 4.07 -13.90
CA PHE A 49 -11.54 4.41 -12.48
C PHE A 49 -12.08 3.28 -11.58
N ILE A 50 -12.96 2.42 -12.10
CA ILE A 50 -13.47 1.25 -11.36
C ILE A 50 -12.34 0.25 -11.13
N GLY A 51 -11.44 0.08 -12.11
CA GLY A 51 -10.26 -0.76 -11.98
C GLY A 51 -9.32 -0.28 -10.87
N VAL A 52 -9.08 1.03 -10.79
CA VAL A 52 -8.27 1.63 -9.71
C VAL A 52 -8.95 1.43 -8.35
N ALA A 53 -10.27 1.64 -8.27
CA ALA A 53 -11.05 1.42 -7.05
C ALA A 53 -10.99 -0.03 -6.57
N ALA A 54 -11.21 -0.99 -7.46
CA ALA A 54 -11.15 -2.41 -7.14
C ALA A 54 -9.75 -2.82 -6.70
N PHE A 55 -8.72 -2.33 -7.39
CA PHE A 55 -7.33 -2.61 -7.06
C PHE A 55 -6.95 -2.06 -5.68
N ALA A 56 -7.34 -0.81 -5.38
CA ALA A 56 -7.13 -0.21 -4.06
C ALA A 56 -7.87 -0.96 -2.95
N ALA A 57 -9.09 -1.41 -3.20
CA ALA A 57 -9.89 -2.19 -2.24
C ALA A 57 -9.23 -3.52 -1.84
N VAL A 58 -8.58 -4.20 -2.78
CA VAL A 58 -7.91 -5.50 -2.54
C VAL A 58 -6.48 -5.34 -2.03
N MET A 59 -5.89 -4.16 -2.15
CA MET A 59 -4.49 -3.90 -1.81
C MET A 59 -4.12 -4.33 -0.38
N PRO A 60 -4.96 -4.18 0.67
CA PRO A 60 -4.64 -4.70 1.99
C PRO A 60 -4.32 -6.20 2.02
N PHE A 61 -5.03 -7.01 1.21
CA PHE A 61 -4.73 -8.45 1.11
C PHE A 61 -3.43 -8.72 0.34
N VAL A 62 -3.17 -7.95 -0.71
CA VAL A 62 -1.91 -8.05 -1.48
C VAL A 62 -0.72 -7.73 -0.58
N ILE A 63 -0.84 -6.72 0.29
CA ILE A 63 0.19 -6.34 1.27
C ILE A 63 0.35 -7.46 2.31
N MET A 64 -0.75 -7.99 2.83
CA MET A 64 -0.74 -9.06 3.83
C MET A 64 0.02 -10.31 3.38
N THR A 65 -0.06 -10.65 2.10
CA THR A 65 0.67 -11.78 1.51
C THR A 65 2.11 -11.45 1.13
N GLY A 66 2.55 -10.19 1.28
CA GLY A 66 3.84 -9.70 0.79
C GLY A 66 3.94 -9.55 -0.72
N MET A 67 2.86 -9.86 -1.46
CA MET A 67 2.85 -9.87 -2.93
C MET A 67 2.92 -8.47 -3.55
N HIS A 68 2.73 -7.41 -2.77
CA HIS A 68 2.89 -6.04 -3.27
C HIS A 68 4.30 -5.77 -3.84
N GLY A 69 5.34 -6.44 -3.32
CA GLY A 69 6.69 -6.37 -3.87
C GLY A 69 6.82 -6.91 -5.30
N ALA A 70 5.93 -7.83 -5.71
CA ALA A 70 5.91 -8.37 -7.06
C ALA A 70 5.52 -7.33 -8.13
N PHE A 71 4.91 -6.20 -7.73
CA PHE A 71 4.56 -5.10 -8.63
C PHE A 71 5.72 -4.11 -8.87
N VAL A 72 6.83 -4.23 -8.14
CA VAL A 72 7.98 -3.33 -8.33
C VAL A 72 8.55 -3.38 -9.76
N PRO A 73 8.77 -4.54 -10.41
CA PRO A 73 9.18 -4.59 -11.81
C PRO A 73 8.19 -3.88 -12.75
N TYR A 74 6.89 -4.05 -12.54
CA TYR A 74 5.85 -3.32 -13.28
C TYR A 74 6.00 -1.80 -13.10
N LEU A 75 6.11 -1.33 -11.85
CA LEU A 75 6.30 0.08 -11.56
C LEU A 75 7.54 0.64 -12.25
N MET A 76 8.67 -0.06 -12.16
CA MET A 76 9.92 0.36 -12.80
C MET A 76 9.78 0.43 -14.32
N GLN A 77 9.11 -0.54 -14.92
CA GLN A 77 8.83 -0.52 -16.38
C GLN A 77 8.02 0.70 -16.78
N MET A 78 6.95 1.02 -16.05
CA MET A 78 6.07 2.17 -16.32
C MET A 78 6.78 3.52 -16.15
N LEU A 79 7.79 3.59 -15.27
CA LEU A 79 8.55 4.82 -15.01
C LEU A 79 9.77 4.98 -15.92
N THR A 80 10.20 3.94 -16.64
CA THR A 80 11.39 3.97 -17.50
C THR A 80 11.08 3.87 -18.99
N VAL A 81 9.87 3.43 -19.34
CA VAL A 81 9.38 3.32 -20.72
C VAL A 81 8.20 4.26 -20.88
N ASP A 82 8.07 4.89 -22.04
CA ASP A 82 6.91 5.72 -22.35
C ASP A 82 5.59 5.00 -21.98
N PRO A 83 4.68 5.63 -21.22
CA PRO A 83 4.47 7.07 -21.01
C PRO A 83 5.18 7.71 -19.79
N LEU A 84 6.13 7.04 -19.13
CA LEU A 84 6.94 7.56 -18.01
C LEU A 84 6.14 7.94 -16.75
N TYR A 85 4.99 7.31 -16.53
CA TYR A 85 4.19 7.46 -15.32
C TYR A 85 3.41 6.19 -15.01
N GLU A 86 3.01 6.02 -13.75
CA GLU A 86 2.24 4.85 -13.31
C GLU A 86 0.92 5.31 -12.62
N PRO A 87 -0.27 4.91 -13.16
CA PRO A 87 -1.55 5.48 -12.75
C PRO A 87 -2.41 4.61 -11.83
N ILE A 88 -1.99 3.38 -11.47
CA ILE A 88 -2.88 2.43 -10.78
C ILE A 88 -2.29 1.85 -9.51
N PHE A 89 -1.12 1.21 -9.61
CA PHE A 89 -0.55 0.45 -8.48
C PHE A 89 -0.14 1.36 -7.32
N PHE A 90 0.69 2.36 -7.60
CA PHE A 90 1.25 3.19 -6.56
C PHE A 90 0.23 4.17 -5.93
N PRO A 91 -0.67 4.82 -6.73
CA PRO A 91 -1.81 5.54 -6.16
C PRO A 91 -2.66 4.67 -5.23
N ALA A 92 -3.02 3.45 -5.66
CA ALA A 92 -3.78 2.51 -4.86
C ALA A 92 -3.03 2.06 -3.60
N LEU A 93 -1.73 1.81 -3.70
CA LEU A 93 -0.88 1.39 -2.59
C LEU A 93 -0.80 2.47 -1.50
N ILE A 94 -0.55 3.73 -1.88
CA ILE A 94 -0.50 4.85 -0.92
C ILE A 94 -1.85 5.04 -0.23
N ILE A 95 -2.96 5.07 -0.98
CA ILE A 95 -4.31 5.20 -0.42
C ILE A 95 -4.57 4.09 0.58
N SER A 96 -4.33 2.84 0.18
CA SER A 96 -4.55 1.68 1.04
C SER A 96 -3.70 1.70 2.31
N ASN A 97 -2.42 2.09 2.22
CA ASN A 97 -1.55 2.16 3.39
C ASN A 97 -2.02 3.21 4.39
N ILE A 98 -2.38 4.39 3.90
CA ILE A 98 -2.90 5.46 4.75
C ILE A 98 -4.23 5.02 5.38
N ASP A 99 -5.13 4.43 4.60
CA ASP A 99 -6.43 3.97 5.06
C ASP A 99 -6.32 2.87 6.14
N GLN A 100 -5.36 1.97 6.05
CA GLN A 100 -5.08 1.01 7.11
C GLN A 100 -4.66 1.69 8.42
N GLY A 101 -3.86 2.76 8.34
CA GLY A 101 -3.52 3.58 9.49
C GLY A 101 -4.71 4.33 10.06
N ILE A 102 -5.56 4.91 9.20
CA ILE A 102 -6.79 5.61 9.60
C ILE A 102 -7.80 4.65 10.24
N ALA A 103 -7.92 3.42 9.76
CA ALA A 103 -8.74 2.40 10.41
C ALA A 103 -8.26 2.09 11.83
N ALA A 104 -6.95 1.94 12.02
CA ALA A 104 -6.36 1.76 13.35
C ALA A 104 -6.57 2.98 14.25
N LEU A 105 -6.46 4.19 13.71
CA LEU A 105 -6.76 5.44 14.42
C LEU A 105 -8.22 5.51 14.89
N ALA A 106 -9.17 5.13 14.03
CA ALA A 106 -10.58 5.11 14.37
C ALA A 106 -10.88 4.13 15.53
N VAL A 107 -10.23 2.96 15.54
CA VAL A 107 -10.30 2.01 16.67
C VAL A 107 -9.72 2.63 17.95
N ALA A 108 -8.54 3.26 17.85
CA ALA A 108 -7.89 3.90 18.99
C ALA A 108 -8.75 5.00 19.65
N LEU A 109 -9.46 5.78 18.84
CA LEU A 109 -10.33 6.84 19.32
C LEU A 109 -11.64 6.30 19.93
N LYS A 110 -12.11 5.14 19.47
CA LYS A 110 -13.39 4.56 19.90
C LYS A 110 -13.26 3.60 21.07
N THR A 111 -12.10 2.99 21.27
CA THR A 111 -11.86 2.03 22.36
C THR A 111 -11.70 2.71 23.70
N LYS A 112 -12.11 2.00 24.78
CA LYS A 112 -11.87 2.40 26.18
C LYS A 112 -10.61 1.73 26.77
N ASP A 113 -10.08 0.70 26.11
CA ASP A 113 -8.86 0.01 26.53
C ASP A 113 -7.62 0.89 26.25
N ALA A 114 -6.89 1.24 27.30
CA ALA A 114 -5.72 2.10 27.22
C ALA A 114 -4.59 1.49 26.39
N ASN A 115 -4.38 0.18 26.46
CA ASN A 115 -3.35 -0.53 25.68
C ASN A 115 -3.70 -0.54 24.20
N LEU A 116 -4.96 -0.87 23.86
CA LEU A 116 -5.42 -0.84 22.48
C LEU A 116 -5.39 0.57 21.89
N LYS A 117 -5.73 1.57 22.69
CA LYS A 117 -5.65 2.98 22.31
C LYS A 117 -4.22 3.40 21.96
N SER A 118 -3.26 3.09 22.84
CA SER A 118 -1.83 3.36 22.59
C SER A 118 -1.32 2.65 21.35
N THR A 119 -1.62 1.34 21.22
CA THR A 119 -1.25 0.55 20.05
C THR A 119 -1.83 1.15 18.77
N GLY A 120 -3.11 1.54 18.78
CA GLY A 120 -3.77 2.09 17.60
C GLY A 120 -3.18 3.43 17.15
N PHE A 121 -2.84 4.33 18.06
CA PHE A 121 -2.16 5.58 17.72
C PHE A 121 -0.76 5.33 17.15
N SER A 122 0.04 4.49 17.80
CA SER A 122 1.40 4.16 17.34
C SER A 122 1.39 3.54 15.94
N THR A 123 0.53 2.55 15.71
CA THR A 123 0.45 1.86 14.43
C THR A 123 -0.16 2.73 13.32
N ALA A 124 -1.08 3.64 13.67
CA ALA A 124 -1.62 4.62 12.72
C ALA A 124 -0.52 5.56 12.22
N VAL A 125 0.30 6.10 13.12
CA VAL A 125 1.43 6.96 12.73
C VAL A 125 2.41 6.21 11.85
N THR A 126 2.75 4.97 12.21
CA THR A 126 3.69 4.14 11.44
C THR A 126 3.16 3.89 10.01
N ALA A 127 1.88 3.57 9.86
CA ALA A 127 1.28 3.33 8.54
C ALA A 127 1.19 4.61 7.71
N VAL A 128 0.69 5.71 8.30
CA VAL A 128 0.44 6.97 7.57
C VAL A 128 1.75 7.67 7.21
N VAL A 129 2.72 7.73 8.13
CA VAL A 129 3.96 8.49 7.94
C VAL A 129 5.05 7.63 7.32
N ALA A 130 5.33 6.46 7.86
CA ALA A 130 6.42 5.61 7.36
C ALA A 130 5.98 4.67 6.22
N GLY A 131 4.67 4.42 6.03
CA GLY A 131 4.16 3.48 5.03
C GLY A 131 4.31 2.01 5.42
N VAL A 132 4.58 1.74 6.71
CA VAL A 132 4.72 0.39 7.26
C VAL A 132 3.38 0.01 7.91
N THR A 133 2.61 -0.80 7.22
CA THR A 133 1.21 -1.10 7.59
C THR A 133 1.05 -2.37 8.42
N GLU A 134 2.04 -3.25 8.44
CA GLU A 134 2.00 -4.53 9.13
C GLU A 134 1.60 -4.41 10.61
N PRO A 135 2.11 -3.42 11.39
CA PRO A 135 1.68 -3.25 12.77
C PRO A 135 0.19 -2.91 12.89
N ALA A 136 -0.33 -2.00 12.05
CA ALA A 136 -1.75 -1.65 12.04
C ALA A 136 -2.62 -2.82 11.57
N MET A 137 -2.14 -3.53 10.55
CA MET A 137 -2.83 -4.67 9.95
C MET A 137 -2.98 -5.81 10.95
N TYR A 138 -1.88 -6.29 11.54
CA TYR A 138 -1.92 -7.48 12.38
C TYR A 138 -2.42 -7.20 13.81
N ALA A 139 -2.01 -6.08 14.41
CA ALA A 139 -2.42 -5.77 15.78
C ALA A 139 -3.89 -5.32 15.88
N ILE A 140 -4.44 -4.72 14.83
CA ILE A 140 -5.77 -4.10 14.86
C ILE A 140 -6.68 -4.58 13.74
N ASN A 141 -6.34 -4.29 12.47
CA ASN A 141 -7.28 -4.43 11.36
C ASN A 141 -7.76 -5.87 11.15
N LEU A 142 -6.84 -6.83 11.15
CA LEU A 142 -7.16 -8.26 11.04
C LEU A 142 -7.70 -8.83 12.34
N LYS A 143 -7.13 -8.43 13.49
CA LYS A 143 -7.55 -8.92 14.80
C LYS A 143 -9.03 -8.64 15.07
N TYR A 144 -9.50 -7.44 14.75
CA TYR A 144 -10.88 -7.02 14.96
C TYR A 144 -11.76 -7.14 13.70
N LYS A 145 -11.20 -7.52 12.55
CA LYS A 145 -11.85 -7.75 11.24
C LYS A 145 -12.58 -6.53 10.68
N THR A 146 -13.47 -5.91 11.43
CA THR A 146 -14.27 -4.75 10.97
C THR A 146 -13.44 -3.54 10.54
N PRO A 147 -12.30 -3.18 11.20
CA PRO A 147 -11.43 -2.11 10.71
C PRO A 147 -10.81 -2.43 9.35
N MET A 148 -10.53 -3.70 9.07
CA MET A 148 -10.04 -4.14 7.75
C MET A 148 -11.06 -3.85 6.66
N TYR A 149 -12.33 -4.16 6.88
CA TYR A 149 -13.39 -3.80 5.95
C TYR A 149 -13.54 -2.30 5.79
N GLY A 150 -13.40 -1.53 6.89
CA GLY A 150 -13.38 -0.08 6.84
C GLY A 150 -12.28 0.48 5.95
N ALA A 151 -11.05 -0.04 6.09
CA ALA A 151 -9.92 0.31 5.24
C ALA A 151 -10.17 -0.04 3.77
N MET A 152 -10.70 -1.23 3.47
CA MET A 152 -11.03 -1.64 2.09
C MET A 152 -12.09 -0.74 1.45
N ILE A 153 -13.13 -0.37 2.19
CA ILE A 153 -14.19 0.52 1.71
C ILE A 153 -13.62 1.91 1.40
N GLY A 154 -12.84 2.46 2.32
CA GLY A 154 -12.20 3.76 2.12
C GLY A 154 -11.21 3.75 0.96
N SER A 155 -10.38 2.70 0.87
CA SER A 155 -9.43 2.54 -0.25
C SER A 155 -10.15 2.42 -1.60
N ALA A 156 -11.30 1.72 -1.66
CA ALA A 156 -12.11 1.68 -2.87
C ALA A 156 -12.61 3.08 -3.28
N ILE A 157 -13.09 3.87 -2.31
CA ILE A 157 -13.60 5.22 -2.55
C ILE A 157 -12.46 6.17 -2.94
N GLY A 158 -11.35 6.16 -2.21
CA GLY A 158 -10.15 6.94 -2.54
C GLY A 158 -9.57 6.56 -3.90
N GLY A 159 -9.47 5.25 -4.19
CA GLY A 159 -9.03 4.73 -5.48
C GLY A 159 -9.97 5.11 -6.64
N CYS A 160 -11.29 5.15 -6.39
CA CYS A 160 -12.27 5.65 -7.35
C CYS A 160 -11.99 7.12 -7.71
N VAL A 161 -11.77 7.97 -6.71
CA VAL A 161 -11.44 9.39 -6.91
C VAL A 161 -10.11 9.54 -7.64
N ALA A 162 -9.08 8.77 -7.24
CA ALA A 162 -7.77 8.77 -7.90
C ALA A 162 -7.87 8.40 -9.39
N GLY A 163 -8.66 7.37 -9.70
CA GLY A 163 -8.91 6.94 -11.07
C GLY A 163 -9.70 7.95 -11.89
N LEU A 164 -10.74 8.58 -11.32
CA LEU A 164 -11.53 9.63 -11.97
C LEU A 164 -10.66 10.86 -12.28
N LEU A 165 -9.80 11.26 -11.36
CA LEU A 165 -8.88 12.39 -11.51
C LEU A 165 -7.62 12.01 -12.30
N LYS A 166 -7.48 10.72 -12.68
CA LYS A 166 -6.34 10.16 -13.43
C LYS A 166 -5.01 10.52 -12.79
N THR A 167 -4.92 10.33 -11.45
CA THR A 167 -3.66 10.56 -10.73
C THR A 167 -2.61 9.54 -11.15
N ALA A 168 -1.35 9.95 -11.19
CA ALA A 168 -0.24 9.08 -11.54
C ALA A 168 1.03 9.49 -10.80
N ILE A 169 1.89 8.51 -10.51
CA ILE A 169 3.22 8.77 -9.97
C ILE A 169 4.23 8.88 -11.11
N TYR A 170 5.25 9.73 -10.94
CA TYR A 170 6.25 10.04 -11.98
C TYR A 170 7.68 9.64 -11.57
N ALA A 171 7.87 9.19 -10.34
CA ALA A 171 9.17 8.73 -9.86
C ALA A 171 9.00 7.57 -8.86
N PHE A 172 10.04 6.75 -8.76
CA PHE A 172 10.05 5.65 -7.80
C PHE A 172 10.17 6.16 -6.37
N ALA A 173 9.36 5.60 -5.47
CA ALA A 173 9.41 5.87 -4.05
C ALA A 173 9.83 4.62 -3.27
N GLY A 174 10.73 4.79 -2.32
CA GLY A 174 11.08 3.75 -1.36
C GLY A 174 10.06 3.59 -0.22
N ALA A 175 9.12 4.55 -0.08
CA ALA A 175 8.05 4.52 0.90
C ALA A 175 6.69 4.77 0.23
N SER A 176 5.66 4.07 0.69
CA SER A 176 4.28 4.21 0.19
C SER A 176 3.39 4.86 1.25
N SER A 177 3.66 6.14 1.52
CA SER A 177 3.05 6.92 2.60
C SER A 177 2.86 8.38 2.18
N VAL A 178 2.46 9.24 3.12
CA VAL A 178 2.39 10.70 2.88
C VAL A 178 3.72 11.29 2.42
N ILE A 179 4.85 10.68 2.76
CA ILE A 179 6.20 11.12 2.34
C ILE A 179 6.39 10.96 0.82
N ALA A 180 5.70 10.03 0.18
CA ALA A 180 5.77 9.82 -1.27
C ALA A 180 4.88 10.78 -2.09
N LEU A 181 3.99 11.54 -1.47
CA LEU A 181 3.10 12.46 -2.17
C LEU A 181 3.82 13.46 -3.10
N PRO A 182 4.99 14.04 -2.75
CA PRO A 182 5.72 14.92 -3.65
C PRO A 182 6.08 14.29 -5.01
N LEU A 183 6.16 12.97 -5.11
CA LEU A 183 6.47 12.25 -6.35
C LEU A 183 5.31 12.23 -7.37
N PHE A 184 4.17 12.79 -6.98
CA PHE A 184 3.02 13.05 -7.86
C PHE A 184 3.09 14.43 -8.54
N VAL A 185 4.13 15.23 -8.30
CA VAL A 185 4.35 16.47 -9.02
C VAL A 185 4.78 16.19 -10.46
N SER A 186 4.13 16.84 -11.41
CA SER A 186 4.48 16.75 -12.83
C SER A 186 4.28 18.10 -13.50
N ALA A 187 5.18 18.46 -14.41
CA ALA A 187 5.06 19.67 -15.23
C ALA A 187 3.87 19.56 -16.21
N ASP A 188 3.61 18.36 -16.73
CA ASP A 188 2.52 18.11 -17.69
C ASP A 188 1.14 18.10 -17.03
N LYS A 189 1.08 17.84 -15.72
CA LYS A 189 -0.16 17.82 -14.93
C LYS A 189 0.02 18.59 -13.61
N PRO A 190 -0.04 19.90 -13.61
CA PRO A 190 0.24 20.72 -12.40
C PRO A 190 -0.64 20.38 -11.19
N ASN A 191 -1.88 19.96 -11.44
CA ASN A 191 -2.84 19.62 -10.38
C ASN A 191 -2.75 18.15 -9.90
N ASN A 192 -1.85 17.34 -10.43
CA ASN A 192 -1.81 15.91 -10.14
C ASN A 192 -1.53 15.62 -8.65
N LEU A 193 -0.61 16.35 -8.02
CA LEU A 193 -0.39 16.27 -6.58
C LEU A 193 -1.65 16.63 -5.78
N LEU A 194 -2.33 17.71 -6.15
CA LEU A 194 -3.58 18.13 -5.49
C LEU A 194 -4.65 17.04 -5.62
N PHE A 195 -4.79 16.45 -6.80
CA PHE A 195 -5.74 15.38 -7.07
C PHE A 195 -5.42 14.12 -6.22
N MET A 196 -4.14 13.77 -6.08
CA MET A 196 -3.73 12.67 -5.21
C MET A 196 -4.03 12.96 -3.74
N VAL A 197 -3.74 14.16 -3.26
CA VAL A 197 -4.07 14.59 -1.88
C VAL A 197 -5.58 14.52 -1.64
N ILE A 198 -6.40 14.99 -2.57
CA ILE A 198 -7.87 14.89 -2.48
C ILE A 198 -8.30 13.42 -2.39
N SER A 199 -7.73 12.55 -3.24
CA SER A 199 -8.05 11.12 -3.26
C SER A 199 -7.72 10.44 -1.93
N VAL A 200 -6.56 10.73 -1.36
CA VAL A 200 -6.13 10.23 -0.04
C VAL A 200 -7.07 10.74 1.07
N LEU A 201 -7.40 12.03 1.07
CA LEU A 201 -8.28 12.61 2.09
C LEU A 201 -9.69 12.02 2.02
N VAL A 202 -10.23 11.85 0.82
CA VAL A 202 -11.55 11.23 0.64
C VAL A 202 -11.55 9.77 1.10
N GLY A 203 -10.52 9.00 0.74
CA GLY A 203 -10.32 7.63 1.23
C GLY A 203 -10.23 7.59 2.76
N ALA A 204 -9.39 8.43 3.34
CA ALA A 204 -9.19 8.51 4.80
C ALA A 204 -10.49 8.85 5.56
N VAL A 205 -11.27 9.82 5.09
CA VAL A 205 -12.57 10.18 5.69
C VAL A 205 -13.55 9.01 5.58
N ALA A 206 -13.63 8.37 4.42
CA ALA A 206 -14.50 7.21 4.20
C ALA A 206 -14.08 6.02 5.08
N THR A 207 -12.77 5.74 5.18
CA THR A 207 -12.22 4.71 6.07
C THR A 207 -12.56 4.98 7.52
N PHE A 208 -12.34 6.21 7.98
CA PHE A 208 -12.65 6.60 9.35
C PHE A 208 -14.14 6.40 9.64
N ALA A 209 -15.02 6.92 8.80
CA ALA A 209 -16.47 6.80 8.97
C ALA A 209 -16.93 5.33 8.93
N ALA A 210 -16.48 4.55 7.95
CA ALA A 210 -16.82 3.13 7.83
C ALA A 210 -16.34 2.34 9.06
N THR A 211 -15.09 2.54 9.47
CA THR A 211 -14.53 1.87 10.65
C THR A 211 -15.27 2.30 11.91
N TRP A 212 -15.58 3.59 12.05
CA TRP A 212 -16.31 4.10 13.19
C TRP A 212 -17.69 3.46 13.33
N VAL A 213 -18.40 3.24 12.25
CA VAL A 213 -19.72 2.58 12.24
C VAL A 213 -19.58 1.08 12.50
N LEU A 214 -18.66 0.41 11.82
CA LEU A 214 -18.55 -1.05 11.83
C LEU A 214 -17.90 -1.61 13.11
N TYR A 215 -16.92 -0.90 13.68
CA TYR A 215 -16.21 -1.36 14.86
C TYR A 215 -17.05 -1.17 16.12
N LYS A 216 -17.26 -2.26 16.88
CA LYS A 216 -17.97 -2.27 18.16
C LYS A 216 -16.99 -2.69 19.27
N PRO A 217 -16.64 -1.80 20.22
CA PRO A 217 -15.66 -2.10 21.27
C PRO A 217 -16.02 -3.30 22.16
N GLU A 218 -17.30 -3.56 22.38
CA GLU A 218 -17.80 -4.65 23.24
C GLU A 218 -17.65 -6.04 22.60
N ALA A 219 -17.56 -6.13 21.26
CA ALA A 219 -17.36 -7.39 20.55
C ALA A 219 -15.90 -7.89 20.58
N ALA A 220 -14.98 -7.09 21.07
CA ALA A 220 -13.55 -7.40 21.10
C ALA A 220 -13.11 -8.22 22.33
N ASN A 221 -13.99 -8.42 23.31
CA ASN A 221 -13.69 -9.15 24.56
C ASN A 221 -14.29 -10.58 24.64
N LYS A 222 -14.69 -11.17 23.51
CA LYS A 222 -15.18 -12.55 23.46
C LYS A 222 -14.24 -13.47 22.68
#